data_c203b6b76495c429f372aa73397b2892
#
_entry.id   c203b6b76495c429f372aa73397b2892
#
_cell.length_a   1.000
_cell.length_b   1.000
_cell.length_c   1.000
_cell.angle_alpha   90.00
_cell.angle_beta   90.00
_cell.angle_gamma   90.00
#
_symmetry.space_group_name_H-M   'P 1'
#
loop_
_entity.id
_entity.type
_entity.pdbx_description
1 polymer ?
#
loop_
_entity_poly.entity_id
_entity_poly.type
_entity_poly.pdbx_seq_one_letter_code
_entity_poly.pdbx_strand_id
1 'polypeptide(L)'
;METSIEDVAEDAGAPAGPAATAAVRAGAVTDTAATASEAAPVPTSVPVAPASLSPSRAGDFMQCPLLYRFRVIDRLPEKPSEAATRGTLVHAVLERLFDAPAAERTPPRAKALIPGQWDRLRESRPELGELFADDPEGERMAQWLGEAERLVERWFTLEDPSRLEPAERELFVEAELDSGLRLRGIIDRVDVAPTGEVRIVDYKTGKAPRPQYAEGALFQMKFYALVVWRLKKVVPRRLQLVYLGSGDVLTYDPVLADLERVERKLLALWEAIRLATETGDWRPRPTKLCGWCDHQAHCPEFGGTPPPYPLPVRAAESGGAEQGRMGPD
;
A
#
# COMPACT_ATOMS: atom_id res chain seq x y z
N MET A 1 -35.92 5.40 -40.75
CA MET A 1 -35.57 4.17 -41.45
C MET A 1 -34.81 3.36 -40.40
N GLU A 2 -35.40 2.68 -39.49
CA GLU A 2 -36.26 1.47 -39.47
C GLU A 2 -35.72 0.33 -40.33
N THR A 3 -35.33 -0.71 -39.65
CA THR A 3 -35.64 -2.14 -39.76
C THR A 3 -34.65 -2.86 -38.82
N SER A 4 -34.99 -3.43 -37.69
CA SER A 4 -35.87 -4.54 -37.29
C SER A 4 -35.45 -5.92 -37.79
N ILE A 5 -35.18 -6.81 -36.78
CA ILE A 5 -35.76 -8.18 -36.55
C ILE A 5 -35.03 -9.30 -37.33
N GLU A 6 -34.70 -10.51 -36.82
CA GLU A 6 -35.38 -11.58 -36.06
C GLU A 6 -34.33 -12.63 -35.68
N ASP A 7 -34.29 -13.16 -34.48
CA ASP A 7 -34.87 -14.41 -33.95
C ASP A 7 -34.75 -15.67 -34.85
N VAL A 8 -34.06 -16.70 -34.35
CA VAL A 8 -34.47 -18.13 -34.49
C VAL A 8 -33.86 -18.93 -33.33
N ALA A 9 -34.77 -19.50 -32.53
CA ALA A 9 -34.53 -20.61 -31.60
C ALA A 9 -34.81 -21.96 -32.33
N GLU A 10 -34.28 -23.06 -31.82
CA GLU A 10 -34.77 -24.45 -31.73
C GLU A 10 -33.60 -25.38 -31.50
N ASP A 11 -33.55 -26.17 -30.54
CA ASP A 11 -34.29 -27.23 -29.86
C ASP A 11 -33.73 -28.65 -30.22
N ALA A 12 -33.87 -29.52 -29.19
CA ALA A 12 -33.81 -30.99 -29.19
C ALA A 12 -32.41 -31.65 -29.07
N GLY A 13 -32.13 -32.46 -28.08
CA GLY A 13 -32.71 -33.69 -27.70
C GLY A 13 -31.76 -34.55 -26.87
N ALA A 14 -32.20 -34.97 -25.71
CA ALA A 14 -31.59 -36.08 -24.96
C ALA A 14 -31.96 -37.46 -25.56
N PRO A 15 -31.20 -38.51 -25.26
CA PRO A 15 -31.87 -39.70 -24.74
C PRO A 15 -31.20 -40.34 -23.51
N ALA A 16 -32.07 -40.99 -22.77
CA ALA A 16 -31.85 -41.69 -21.52
C ALA A 16 -31.34 -43.15 -21.68
N GLY A 17 -30.59 -43.56 -20.63
CA GLY A 17 -30.52 -44.83 -19.97
C GLY A 17 -29.98 -46.10 -20.71
N PRO A 18 -29.57 -47.15 -19.99
CA PRO A 18 -30.35 -47.80 -18.95
C PRO A 18 -29.59 -48.24 -17.67
N ALA A 19 -30.39 -48.58 -16.67
CA ALA A 19 -30.03 -49.17 -15.42
C ALA A 19 -29.55 -50.63 -15.51
N ALA A 20 -28.64 -51.04 -14.63
CA ALA A 20 -28.43 -52.47 -14.30
C ALA A 20 -28.24 -52.62 -12.78
N THR A 21 -29.00 -53.54 -12.27
CA THR A 21 -29.28 -53.93 -10.91
C THR A 21 -28.19 -54.80 -10.27
N ALA A 22 -28.01 -54.59 -8.95
CA ALA A 22 -27.85 -55.57 -7.87
C ALA A 22 -26.64 -56.54 -7.83
N ALA A 23 -25.94 -56.47 -6.67
CA ALA A 23 -25.77 -57.63 -5.81
C ALA A 23 -25.24 -57.20 -4.41
N VAL A 24 -26.02 -57.51 -3.39
CA VAL A 24 -25.73 -57.44 -1.96
C VAL A 24 -24.71 -58.51 -1.60
N ARG A 25 -23.65 -58.18 -0.88
CA ARG A 25 -22.92 -59.10 -0.02
C ARG A 25 -22.59 -58.41 1.30
N ALA A 26 -23.17 -58.96 2.34
CA ALA A 26 -22.85 -58.67 3.72
C ALA A 26 -21.45 -59.18 4.08
N GLY A 27 -20.67 -58.36 4.78
CA GLY A 27 -19.37 -58.75 5.30
C GLY A 27 -19.04 -57.87 6.53
N ALA A 28 -19.19 -58.49 7.67
CA ALA A 28 -18.61 -58.26 8.98
C ALA A 28 -18.16 -56.82 9.36
N VAL A 29 -18.86 -56.29 10.34
CA VAL A 29 -18.52 -55.17 11.21
C VAL A 29 -17.32 -55.57 12.06
N THR A 30 -16.18 -54.93 11.85
CA THR A 30 -15.14 -54.82 12.90
C THR A 30 -15.13 -53.36 13.34
N ASP A 31 -15.62 -53.19 14.53
CA ASP A 31 -15.63 -51.96 15.32
C ASP A 31 -14.17 -51.63 15.67
N THR A 32 -13.58 -50.66 14.94
CA THR A 32 -12.33 -50.03 15.33
C THR A 32 -12.70 -48.62 15.73
N ALA A 33 -12.85 -48.40 17.02
CA ALA A 33 -12.99 -47.08 17.62
C ALA A 33 -11.77 -46.23 17.23
N ALA A 34 -11.95 -45.41 16.23
CA ALA A 34 -11.03 -44.33 15.96
C ALA A 34 -11.19 -43.32 17.09
N THR A 35 -10.24 -43.32 18.03
CA THR A 35 -10.05 -42.23 18.97
C THR A 35 -9.79 -40.96 18.16
N ALA A 36 -10.81 -40.12 18.06
CA ALA A 36 -10.65 -38.74 17.60
C ALA A 36 -9.65 -38.05 18.55
N SER A 37 -8.43 -37.87 18.09
CA SER A 37 -7.47 -37.01 18.78
C SER A 37 -8.05 -35.58 18.73
N GLU A 38 -8.66 -35.20 19.84
CA GLU A 38 -9.11 -33.84 20.10
C GLU A 38 -7.86 -32.97 20.09
N ALA A 39 -7.63 -32.28 18.96
CA ALA A 39 -6.54 -31.33 18.84
C ALA A 39 -6.73 -30.30 19.95
N ALA A 40 -5.73 -30.15 20.81
CA ALA A 40 -5.74 -29.16 21.87
C ALA A 40 -6.05 -27.78 21.26
N PRO A 41 -6.91 -26.96 21.88
CA PRO A 41 -7.27 -25.66 21.35
C PRO A 41 -6.00 -24.80 21.19
N VAL A 42 -5.70 -24.39 19.95
CA VAL A 42 -4.60 -23.47 19.68
C VAL A 42 -4.90 -22.17 20.44
N PRO A 43 -4.01 -21.71 21.31
CA PRO A 43 -4.24 -20.50 22.08
C PRO A 43 -4.43 -19.33 21.10
N THR A 44 -5.58 -18.69 21.14
CA THR A 44 -5.90 -17.49 20.33
C THR A 44 -5.56 -16.27 21.14
N SER A 45 -4.65 -15.42 20.63
CA SER A 45 -4.46 -14.09 21.22
C SER A 45 -5.56 -13.16 20.75
N VAL A 46 -6.08 -12.32 21.64
CA VAL A 46 -6.94 -11.21 21.22
C VAL A 46 -6.06 -10.26 20.40
N PRO A 47 -6.41 -9.98 19.14
CA PRO A 47 -5.64 -9.03 18.35
C PRO A 47 -5.66 -7.65 19.00
N VAL A 48 -4.51 -7.02 19.08
CA VAL A 48 -4.39 -5.64 19.56
C VAL A 48 -4.30 -4.73 18.34
N ALA A 49 -5.07 -3.65 18.35
CA ALA A 49 -4.99 -2.64 17.28
C ALA A 49 -3.54 -2.15 17.15
N PRO A 50 -3.00 -1.99 15.91
CA PRO A 50 -1.65 -1.51 15.71
C PRO A 50 -1.45 -0.16 16.39
N ALA A 51 -0.38 0.00 17.17
CA ALA A 51 -0.12 1.19 17.98
C ALA A 51 0.11 2.48 17.18
N SER A 52 0.08 2.43 15.84
CA SER A 52 0.34 3.60 14.99
C SER A 52 -0.48 3.57 13.71
N LEU A 53 -0.76 4.75 13.17
CA LEU A 53 -1.45 4.96 11.90
C LEU A 53 -0.54 5.73 10.93
N SER A 54 -0.53 5.30 9.67
CA SER A 54 0.10 6.02 8.55
C SER A 54 -0.96 6.49 7.56
N PRO A 55 -0.65 7.42 6.64
CA PRO A 55 -1.59 7.83 5.60
C PRO A 55 -2.15 6.67 4.78
N SER A 56 -1.29 5.70 4.40
CA SER A 56 -1.69 4.51 3.64
C SER A 56 -2.64 3.63 4.44
N ARG A 57 -2.30 3.31 5.70
CA ARG A 57 -3.17 2.50 6.58
C ARG A 57 -4.52 3.18 6.84
N ALA A 58 -4.52 4.50 7.05
CA ALA A 58 -5.75 5.27 7.17
C ALA A 58 -6.57 5.21 5.87
N GLY A 59 -5.91 5.32 4.72
CA GLY A 59 -6.51 5.18 3.40
C GLY A 59 -7.13 3.81 3.18
N ASP A 60 -6.42 2.73 3.52
CA ASP A 60 -6.92 1.36 3.41
C ASP A 60 -8.22 1.15 4.19
N PHE A 61 -8.25 1.59 5.45
CA PHE A 61 -9.46 1.46 6.27
C PHE A 61 -10.61 2.32 5.75
N MET A 62 -10.34 3.56 5.33
CA MET A 62 -11.34 4.43 4.72
C MET A 62 -11.89 3.85 3.41
N GLN A 63 -11.06 3.19 2.64
CA GLN A 63 -11.46 2.50 1.41
C GLN A 63 -12.29 1.26 1.73
N CYS A 64 -11.78 0.37 2.57
CA CYS A 64 -12.43 -0.89 2.94
C CYS A 64 -11.84 -1.42 4.25
N PRO A 65 -12.62 -1.54 5.35
CA PRO A 65 -12.15 -2.12 6.60
C PRO A 65 -11.53 -3.51 6.45
N LEU A 66 -12.12 -4.36 5.59
CA LEU A 66 -11.59 -5.70 5.33
C LEU A 66 -10.22 -5.66 4.60
N LEU A 67 -10.00 -4.71 3.70
CA LEU A 67 -8.69 -4.49 3.06
C LEU A 67 -7.63 -4.11 4.11
N TYR A 68 -7.97 -3.21 5.02
CA TYR A 68 -7.08 -2.85 6.12
C TYR A 68 -6.72 -4.09 6.96
N ARG A 69 -7.71 -4.94 7.30
CA ARG A 69 -7.45 -6.19 7.99
C ARG A 69 -6.45 -7.05 7.23
N PHE A 70 -6.70 -7.32 5.95
CA PHE A 70 -5.83 -8.17 5.13
C PHE A 70 -4.39 -7.66 5.08
N ARG A 71 -4.21 -6.34 4.90
CA ARG A 71 -2.88 -5.72 4.79
C ARG A 71 -2.16 -5.55 6.11
N VAL A 72 -2.88 -5.16 7.17
CA VAL A 72 -2.26 -4.68 8.41
C VAL A 72 -2.31 -5.73 9.53
N ILE A 73 -3.41 -6.46 9.65
CA ILE A 73 -3.64 -7.46 10.70
C ILE A 73 -3.17 -8.84 10.20
N ASP A 74 -3.79 -9.34 9.14
CA ASP A 74 -3.52 -10.66 8.56
C ASP A 74 -2.18 -10.69 7.81
N ARG A 75 -1.73 -9.53 7.29
CA ARG A 75 -0.49 -9.35 6.51
C ARG A 75 -0.41 -10.32 5.34
N LEU A 76 -1.50 -10.42 4.61
CA LEU A 76 -1.55 -11.26 3.41
C LEU A 76 -0.59 -10.71 2.36
N PRO A 77 0.12 -11.58 1.63
CA PRO A 77 1.02 -11.13 0.58
C PRO A 77 0.25 -10.49 -0.58
N GLU A 78 0.83 -9.46 -1.17
CA GLU A 78 0.36 -8.82 -2.40
C GLU A 78 1.41 -8.99 -3.48
N LYS A 79 0.97 -9.11 -4.73
CA LYS A 79 1.90 -9.21 -5.85
C LYS A 79 2.60 -7.87 -6.08
N PRO A 80 3.90 -7.88 -6.41
CA PRO A 80 4.58 -6.67 -6.83
C PRO A 80 3.85 -6.01 -8.01
N SER A 81 3.66 -4.71 -7.95
CA SER A 81 3.01 -3.93 -9.00
C SER A 81 4.05 -3.11 -9.76
N GLU A 82 4.10 -3.23 -11.09
CA GLU A 82 4.98 -2.43 -11.94
C GLU A 82 4.79 -0.92 -11.70
N ALA A 83 3.53 -0.48 -11.53
CA ALA A 83 3.22 0.93 -11.31
C ALA A 83 3.73 1.43 -9.95
N ALA A 84 3.51 0.65 -8.86
CA ALA A 84 3.98 1.00 -7.52
C ALA A 84 5.52 0.95 -7.45
N THR A 85 6.14 -0.06 -8.05
CA THR A 85 7.60 -0.22 -8.09
C THR A 85 8.26 0.90 -8.88
N ARG A 86 7.67 1.30 -10.02
CA ARG A 86 8.14 2.47 -10.79
C ARG A 86 8.03 3.75 -9.98
N GLY A 87 6.98 3.91 -9.18
CA GLY A 87 6.85 5.01 -8.23
C GLY A 87 8.04 5.06 -7.27
N THR A 88 8.33 3.95 -6.60
CA THR A 88 9.45 3.84 -5.67
C THR A 88 10.80 4.12 -6.35
N LEU A 89 11.01 3.61 -7.57
CA LEU A 89 12.23 3.88 -8.35
C LEU A 89 12.39 5.38 -8.66
N VAL A 90 11.33 6.03 -9.13
CA VAL A 90 11.37 7.47 -9.45
C VAL A 90 11.65 8.29 -8.20
N HIS A 91 11.01 8.02 -7.05
CA HIS A 91 11.29 8.70 -5.79
C HIS A 91 12.76 8.55 -5.37
N ALA A 92 13.32 7.33 -5.46
CA ALA A 92 14.72 7.10 -5.15
C ALA A 92 15.68 7.88 -6.07
N VAL A 93 15.34 8.02 -7.36
CA VAL A 93 16.13 8.84 -8.30
C VAL A 93 16.06 10.32 -7.95
N LEU A 94 14.86 10.85 -7.67
CA LEU A 94 14.68 12.26 -7.31
C LEU A 94 15.37 12.60 -5.98
N GLU A 95 15.28 11.70 -4.99
CA GLU A 95 16.01 11.84 -3.71
C GLU A 95 17.52 11.92 -3.96
N ARG A 96 18.09 10.96 -4.70
CA ARG A 96 19.54 10.84 -4.94
C ARG A 96 20.10 11.93 -5.80
N LEU A 97 19.31 12.55 -6.68
CA LEU A 97 19.75 13.66 -7.49
C LEU A 97 20.24 14.84 -6.66
N PHE A 98 19.65 15.07 -5.49
CA PHE A 98 20.02 16.14 -4.59
C PHE A 98 21.36 15.90 -3.86
N ASP A 99 21.96 14.71 -3.94
CA ASP A 99 23.33 14.48 -3.47
C ASP A 99 24.39 15.17 -4.39
N ALA A 100 23.98 15.48 -5.61
CA ALA A 100 24.84 16.21 -6.53
C ALA A 100 24.83 17.72 -6.25
N PRO A 101 25.93 18.43 -6.54
CA PRO A 101 25.93 19.89 -6.54
C PRO A 101 24.83 20.46 -7.44
N ALA A 102 24.26 21.61 -7.08
CA ALA A 102 23.12 22.20 -7.78
C ALA A 102 23.32 22.31 -9.31
N ALA A 103 24.51 22.71 -9.76
CA ALA A 103 24.84 22.83 -11.19
C ALA A 103 24.85 21.50 -11.95
N GLU A 104 24.98 20.37 -11.24
CA GLU A 104 25.01 19.03 -11.83
C GLU A 104 23.64 18.33 -11.80
N ARG A 105 22.63 18.92 -11.20
CA ARG A 105 21.26 18.34 -11.10
C ARG A 105 20.55 18.52 -12.44
N THR A 106 20.94 17.73 -13.41
CA THR A 106 20.47 17.80 -14.80
C THR A 106 19.67 16.55 -15.21
N PRO A 107 18.80 16.64 -16.24
CA PRO A 107 18.06 15.47 -16.74
C PRO A 107 18.97 14.29 -17.11
N PRO A 108 20.12 14.45 -17.81
CA PRO A 108 21.01 13.33 -18.10
C PRO A 108 21.55 12.66 -16.83
N ARG A 109 21.92 13.46 -15.82
CA ARG A 109 22.40 12.89 -14.54
C ARG A 109 21.31 12.11 -13.81
N ALA A 110 20.10 12.66 -13.76
CA ALA A 110 18.97 11.97 -13.13
C ALA A 110 18.66 10.62 -13.82
N LYS A 111 18.64 10.60 -15.15
CA LYS A 111 18.45 9.34 -15.90
C LYS A 111 19.58 8.34 -15.66
N ALA A 112 20.82 8.79 -15.55
CA ALA A 112 21.95 7.92 -15.25
C ALA A 112 21.87 7.25 -13.87
N LEU A 113 21.04 7.75 -12.94
CA LEU A 113 20.81 7.11 -11.64
C LEU A 113 19.85 5.91 -11.73
N ILE A 114 18.97 5.85 -12.74
CA ILE A 114 17.88 4.87 -12.83
C ILE A 114 18.39 3.42 -12.74
N PRO A 115 19.37 2.97 -13.54
CA PRO A 115 19.83 1.58 -13.47
C PRO A 115 20.35 1.20 -12.08
N GLY A 116 21.19 2.05 -11.49
CA GLY A 116 21.77 1.78 -10.18
C GLY A 116 20.72 1.82 -9.04
N GLN A 117 19.66 2.65 -9.15
CA GLN A 117 18.56 2.64 -8.18
C GLN A 117 17.68 1.39 -8.35
N TRP A 118 17.46 0.93 -9.59
CA TRP A 118 16.75 -0.30 -9.85
C TRP A 118 17.48 -1.52 -9.28
N ASP A 119 18.79 -1.60 -9.45
CA ASP A 119 19.61 -2.69 -8.88
C ASP A 119 19.51 -2.71 -7.35
N ARG A 120 19.66 -1.57 -6.68
CA ARG A 120 19.50 -1.46 -5.21
C ARG A 120 18.10 -1.87 -4.75
N LEU A 121 17.08 -1.50 -5.52
CA LEU A 121 15.71 -1.87 -5.20
C LEU A 121 15.52 -3.39 -5.24
N ARG A 122 16.07 -4.06 -6.25
CA ARG A 122 16.03 -5.53 -6.36
C ARG A 122 16.86 -6.22 -5.27
N GLU A 123 17.99 -5.66 -4.90
CA GLU A 123 18.81 -6.17 -3.80
C GLU A 123 18.07 -6.12 -2.45
N SER A 124 17.36 -5.02 -2.19
CA SER A 124 16.60 -4.84 -0.95
C SER A 124 15.26 -5.58 -0.92
N ARG A 125 14.69 -5.89 -2.09
CA ARG A 125 13.39 -6.55 -2.28
C ARG A 125 13.48 -7.57 -3.40
N PRO A 126 14.00 -8.78 -3.12
CA PRO A 126 14.22 -9.82 -4.14
C PRO A 126 12.94 -10.24 -4.89
N GLU A 127 11.76 -10.13 -4.25
CA GLU A 127 10.47 -10.41 -4.85
C GLU A 127 10.17 -9.55 -6.10
N LEU A 128 10.84 -8.42 -6.26
CA LEU A 128 10.69 -7.56 -7.45
C LEU A 128 11.29 -8.21 -8.72
N GLY A 129 12.12 -9.24 -8.56
CA GLY A 129 12.59 -10.06 -9.69
C GLY A 129 11.47 -10.77 -10.42
N GLU A 130 10.34 -11.03 -9.74
CA GLU A 130 9.18 -11.68 -10.34
C GLU A 130 8.42 -10.79 -11.35
N LEU A 131 8.57 -9.45 -11.28
CA LEU A 131 7.87 -8.52 -12.17
C LEU A 131 8.13 -8.79 -13.65
N PHE A 132 9.34 -9.24 -13.97
CA PHE A 132 9.78 -9.46 -15.34
C PHE A 132 10.30 -10.89 -15.57
N ALA A 133 9.87 -11.85 -14.74
CA ALA A 133 10.31 -13.25 -14.85
C ALA A 133 9.86 -13.91 -16.18
N ASP A 134 8.79 -13.41 -16.78
CA ASP A 134 8.24 -13.84 -18.06
C ASP A 134 8.71 -12.99 -19.26
N ASP A 135 9.77 -12.17 -19.08
CA ASP A 135 10.36 -11.26 -20.08
C ASP A 135 11.81 -11.66 -20.40
N PRO A 136 12.05 -12.80 -21.08
CA PRO A 136 13.40 -13.32 -21.29
C PRO A 136 14.27 -12.43 -22.20
N GLU A 137 13.65 -11.62 -23.04
CA GLU A 137 14.33 -10.67 -23.94
C GLU A 137 14.54 -9.30 -23.29
N GLY A 138 13.89 -9.04 -22.14
CA GLY A 138 14.02 -7.78 -21.40
C GLY A 138 13.33 -6.58 -22.06
N GLU A 139 12.48 -6.80 -23.05
CA GLU A 139 11.79 -5.72 -23.78
C GLU A 139 10.80 -4.97 -22.88
N ARG A 140 10.02 -5.71 -22.09
CA ARG A 140 9.04 -5.12 -21.17
C ARG A 140 9.73 -4.35 -20.07
N MET A 141 10.81 -4.89 -19.51
CA MET A 141 11.64 -4.19 -18.51
C MET A 141 12.26 -2.92 -19.10
N ALA A 142 12.80 -2.98 -20.33
CA ALA A 142 13.37 -1.82 -21.00
C ALA A 142 12.31 -0.72 -21.25
N GLN A 143 11.11 -1.09 -21.67
CA GLN A 143 9.99 -0.17 -21.83
C GLN A 143 9.60 0.48 -20.49
N TRP A 144 9.52 -0.32 -19.42
CA TRP A 144 9.18 0.12 -18.08
C TRP A 144 10.22 1.11 -17.51
N LEU A 145 11.52 0.85 -17.71
CA LEU A 145 12.60 1.78 -17.37
C LEU A 145 12.50 3.08 -18.18
N GLY A 146 12.20 2.97 -19.48
CA GLY A 146 11.96 4.14 -20.32
C GLY A 146 10.76 4.99 -19.88
N GLU A 147 9.74 4.37 -19.25
CA GLU A 147 8.66 5.11 -18.61
C GLU A 147 9.13 5.86 -17.35
N ALA A 148 10.00 5.26 -16.55
CA ALA A 148 10.61 5.94 -15.40
C ALA A 148 11.44 7.14 -15.85
N GLU A 149 12.23 7.00 -16.93
CA GLU A 149 12.99 8.13 -17.53
C GLU A 149 12.08 9.28 -17.93
N ARG A 150 10.96 8.99 -18.62
CA ARG A 150 9.99 10.03 -19.04
C ARG A 150 9.37 10.76 -17.83
N LEU A 151 9.10 10.07 -16.73
CA LEU A 151 8.59 10.69 -15.51
C LEU A 151 9.63 11.61 -14.87
N VAL A 152 10.89 11.15 -14.80
CA VAL A 152 12.01 11.96 -14.31
C VAL A 152 12.23 13.19 -15.18
N GLU A 153 12.24 13.04 -16.51
CA GLU A 153 12.35 14.20 -17.42
C GLU A 153 11.23 15.22 -17.24
N ARG A 154 9.99 14.73 -17.07
CA ARG A 154 8.84 15.61 -16.84
C ARG A 154 8.98 16.41 -15.57
N TRP A 155 9.59 15.86 -14.52
CA TRP A 155 9.83 16.60 -13.29
C TRP A 155 10.63 17.89 -13.55
N PHE A 156 11.65 17.87 -14.42
CA PHE A 156 12.43 19.07 -14.77
C PHE A 156 11.63 20.14 -15.51
N THR A 157 10.46 19.80 -16.05
CA THR A 157 9.55 20.82 -16.62
C THR A 157 8.68 21.50 -15.55
N LEU A 158 8.60 20.92 -14.35
CA LEU A 158 7.75 21.38 -13.25
C LEU A 158 8.57 22.10 -12.17
N GLU A 159 9.81 21.68 -11.96
CA GLU A 159 10.72 22.22 -10.96
C GLU A 159 12.14 22.34 -11.53
N ASP A 160 12.87 23.34 -11.05
CA ASP A 160 14.30 23.53 -11.35
C ASP A 160 15.15 23.10 -10.14
N PRO A 161 15.71 21.88 -10.13
CA PRO A 161 16.48 21.38 -8.99
C PRO A 161 17.77 22.14 -8.72
N SER A 162 18.28 22.91 -9.69
CA SER A 162 19.46 23.75 -9.48
C SER A 162 19.19 24.93 -8.54
N ARG A 163 17.90 25.27 -8.35
CA ARG A 163 17.44 26.35 -7.47
C ARG A 163 16.79 25.86 -6.19
N LEU A 164 16.77 24.55 -5.97
CA LEU A 164 16.17 23.93 -4.80
C LEU A 164 17.28 23.39 -3.89
N GLU A 165 17.13 23.61 -2.61
CA GLU A 165 17.96 22.99 -1.58
C GLU A 165 17.03 22.44 -0.49
N PRO A 166 16.61 21.18 -0.63
CA PRO A 166 15.72 20.54 0.35
C PRO A 166 16.35 20.55 1.75
N ALA A 167 15.59 20.93 2.76
CA ALA A 167 16.02 20.78 4.13
C ALA A 167 16.06 19.30 4.55
N GLU A 168 15.09 18.51 4.04
CA GLU A 168 15.01 17.07 4.30
C GLU A 168 14.44 16.34 3.07
N ARG A 169 14.84 15.07 2.92
CA ARG A 169 14.36 14.15 1.86
C ARG A 169 14.08 12.79 2.47
N GLU A 170 13.01 12.11 2.01
CA GLU A 170 12.56 10.81 2.57
C GLU A 170 12.53 10.85 4.10
N LEU A 171 12.02 11.96 4.63
CA LEU A 171 12.05 12.22 6.08
C LEU A 171 11.04 11.33 6.80
N PHE A 172 11.53 10.40 7.62
CA PHE A 172 10.66 9.69 8.55
C PHE A 172 10.19 10.64 9.65
N VAL A 173 8.88 10.69 9.85
CA VAL A 173 8.23 11.49 10.89
C VAL A 173 7.31 10.62 11.75
N GLU A 174 7.36 10.84 13.06
CA GLU A 174 6.44 10.22 14.01
C GLU A 174 6.03 11.25 15.06
N ALA A 175 4.74 11.35 15.36
CA ALA A 175 4.20 12.18 16.44
C ALA A 175 3.14 11.39 17.19
N GLU A 176 3.11 11.55 18.52
CA GLU A 176 2.06 11.01 19.37
C GLU A 176 1.03 12.11 19.67
N LEU A 177 -0.25 11.77 19.48
CA LEU A 177 -1.37 12.63 19.86
C LEU A 177 -1.69 12.48 21.33
N ASP A 178 -2.40 13.44 21.90
CA ASP A 178 -2.81 13.44 23.32
C ASP A 178 -3.65 12.21 23.71
N SER A 179 -4.23 11.53 22.73
CA SER A 179 -4.96 10.25 22.87
C SER A 179 -4.06 9.01 22.97
N GLY A 180 -2.75 9.15 22.82
CA GLY A 180 -1.81 8.03 22.70
C GLY A 180 -1.70 7.44 21.29
N LEU A 181 -2.47 7.93 20.31
CA LEU A 181 -2.34 7.48 18.92
C LEU A 181 -1.05 8.04 18.33
N ARG A 182 -0.18 7.14 17.83
CA ARG A 182 1.02 7.53 17.10
C ARG A 182 0.73 7.64 15.59
N LEU A 183 1.07 8.79 15.04
CA LEU A 183 1.01 9.07 13.61
C LEU A 183 2.42 8.99 13.04
N ARG A 184 2.62 8.22 11.95
CA ARG A 184 3.94 8.06 11.34
C ARG A 184 3.87 8.02 9.82
N GLY A 185 4.96 8.42 9.18
CA GLY A 185 5.08 8.31 7.73
C GLY A 185 6.42 8.80 7.23
N ILE A 186 6.56 8.83 5.92
CA ILE A 186 7.75 9.35 5.24
C ILE A 186 7.29 10.48 4.33
N ILE A 187 7.96 11.63 4.43
CA ILE A 187 7.72 12.81 3.60
C ILE A 187 8.80 12.85 2.53
N ASP A 188 8.42 12.86 1.26
CA ASP A 188 9.37 12.79 0.16
C ASP A 188 10.37 13.95 0.18
N ARG A 189 9.87 15.20 0.40
CA ARG A 189 10.72 16.39 0.50
C ARG A 189 10.13 17.45 1.42
N VAL A 190 10.99 18.05 2.22
CA VAL A 190 10.68 19.23 3.04
C VAL A 190 11.60 20.36 2.62
N ASP A 191 11.03 21.48 2.21
CA ASP A 191 11.75 22.70 1.94
C ASP A 191 11.48 23.72 3.06
N VAL A 192 12.52 24.46 3.47
CA VAL A 192 12.42 25.53 4.46
C VAL A 192 12.96 26.80 3.85
N ALA A 193 12.11 27.82 3.78
CA ALA A 193 12.52 29.13 3.30
C ALA A 193 13.46 29.81 4.31
N PRO A 194 14.31 30.77 3.88
CA PRO A 194 15.15 31.56 4.80
C PRO A 194 14.35 32.27 5.91
N THR A 195 13.09 32.55 5.67
CA THR A 195 12.12 33.15 6.60
C THR A 195 11.50 32.14 7.57
N GLY A 196 11.79 30.82 7.40
CA GLY A 196 11.35 29.74 8.26
C GLY A 196 10.04 29.05 7.83
N GLU A 197 9.41 29.50 6.74
CA GLU A 197 8.20 28.82 6.22
C GLU A 197 8.54 27.44 5.67
N VAL A 198 7.69 26.49 5.99
CA VAL A 198 7.84 25.08 5.60
C VAL A 198 6.94 24.76 4.42
N ARG A 199 7.50 24.13 3.38
CA ARG A 199 6.76 23.48 2.29
C ARG A 199 6.97 21.97 2.37
N ILE A 200 5.88 21.23 2.32
CA ILE A 200 5.89 19.76 2.21
C ILE A 200 5.57 19.41 0.77
N VAL A 201 6.41 18.59 0.15
CA VAL A 201 6.27 18.15 -1.25
C VAL A 201 6.20 16.63 -1.29
N ASP A 202 5.29 16.13 -2.12
CA ASP A 202 5.11 14.70 -2.37
C ASP A 202 4.99 14.46 -3.88
N TYR A 203 5.71 13.49 -4.39
CA TYR A 203 5.76 13.15 -5.80
C TYR A 203 4.77 12.04 -6.13
N LYS A 204 4.03 12.20 -7.21
CA LYS A 204 3.08 11.20 -7.71
C LYS A 204 3.41 10.85 -9.16
N THR A 205 3.73 9.58 -9.40
CA THR A 205 4.01 9.09 -10.76
C THR A 205 2.75 8.91 -11.61
N GLY A 206 1.57 8.90 -10.99
CA GLY A 206 0.28 8.91 -11.66
C GLY A 206 -0.14 10.27 -12.19
N LYS A 207 -1.37 10.32 -12.74
CA LYS A 207 -2.02 11.57 -13.19
C LYS A 207 -2.72 12.26 -12.03
N ALA A 208 -2.80 13.58 -12.09
CA ALA A 208 -3.59 14.37 -11.14
C ALA A 208 -5.06 13.92 -11.15
N PRO A 209 -5.69 13.81 -9.97
CA PRO A 209 -7.09 13.49 -9.88
C PRO A 209 -7.94 14.63 -10.45
N ARG A 210 -9.15 14.31 -10.91
CA ARG A 210 -10.12 15.34 -11.24
C ARG A 210 -10.44 16.19 -10.00
N PRO A 211 -10.84 17.47 -10.15
CA PRO A 211 -11.05 18.39 -9.03
C PRO A 211 -11.95 17.83 -7.90
N GLN A 212 -13.01 17.08 -8.25
CA GLN A 212 -13.90 16.47 -7.26
C GLN A 212 -13.26 15.40 -6.36
N TYR A 213 -12.08 14.90 -6.73
CA TYR A 213 -11.33 13.89 -5.96
C TYR A 213 -10.06 14.47 -5.32
N ALA A 214 -9.80 15.76 -5.48
CA ALA A 214 -8.58 16.41 -4.97
C ALA A 214 -8.46 16.32 -3.43
N GLU A 215 -9.59 16.34 -2.71
CA GLU A 215 -9.58 16.24 -1.25
C GLU A 215 -9.02 14.90 -0.76
N GLY A 216 -9.30 13.80 -1.45
CA GLY A 216 -8.71 12.50 -1.16
C GLY A 216 -7.19 12.50 -1.34
N ALA A 217 -6.69 13.14 -2.39
CA ALA A 217 -5.25 13.30 -2.63
C ALA A 217 -4.58 14.18 -1.57
N LEU A 218 -5.26 15.23 -1.11
CA LEU A 218 -4.76 16.13 -0.06
C LEU A 218 -4.78 15.51 1.34
N PHE A 219 -5.49 14.41 1.56
CA PHE A 219 -5.57 13.79 2.89
C PHE A 219 -4.19 13.40 3.42
N GLN A 220 -3.36 12.75 2.59
CA GLN A 220 -1.98 12.39 2.94
C GLN A 220 -1.15 13.62 3.32
N MET A 221 -1.26 14.69 2.53
CA MET A 221 -0.50 15.91 2.76
C MET A 221 -0.93 16.62 4.04
N LYS A 222 -2.22 16.68 4.29
CA LYS A 222 -2.77 17.24 5.54
C LYS A 222 -2.38 16.39 6.76
N PHE A 223 -2.27 15.08 6.60
CA PHE A 223 -1.73 14.19 7.63
C PHE A 223 -0.28 14.56 7.97
N TYR A 224 0.58 14.71 6.96
CA TYR A 224 1.97 15.11 7.18
C TYR A 224 2.08 16.52 7.80
N ALA A 225 1.25 17.45 7.35
CA ALA A 225 1.18 18.78 7.94
C ALA A 225 0.80 18.74 9.43
N LEU A 226 -0.14 17.87 9.82
CA LEU A 226 -0.50 17.64 11.21
C LEU A 226 0.70 17.11 12.02
N VAL A 227 1.42 16.11 11.49
CA VAL A 227 2.60 15.54 12.17
C VAL A 227 3.68 16.61 12.35
N VAL A 228 4.00 17.38 11.30
CA VAL A 228 4.96 18.49 11.38
C VAL A 228 4.53 19.54 12.41
N TRP A 229 3.25 19.90 12.41
CA TRP A 229 2.73 20.85 13.41
C TRP A 229 2.84 20.30 14.84
N ARG A 230 2.54 19.02 15.06
CA ARG A 230 2.67 18.40 16.40
C ARG A 230 4.13 18.37 16.87
N LEU A 231 5.08 18.12 15.96
CA LEU A 231 6.51 18.07 16.27
C LEU A 231 7.15 19.45 16.43
N LYS A 232 6.91 20.34 15.47
CA LYS A 232 7.63 21.63 15.35
C LYS A 232 6.80 22.85 15.81
N LYS A 233 5.51 22.67 16.10
CA LYS A 233 4.55 23.74 16.43
C LYS A 233 4.43 24.81 15.32
N VAL A 234 4.79 24.45 14.10
CA VAL A 234 4.70 25.29 12.89
C VAL A 234 3.68 24.67 11.94
N VAL A 235 2.67 25.43 11.53
CA VAL A 235 1.77 25.05 10.44
C VAL A 235 2.54 25.22 9.14
N PRO A 236 2.72 24.14 8.32
CA PRO A 236 3.37 24.29 7.02
C PRO A 236 2.68 25.34 6.16
N ARG A 237 3.47 26.19 5.51
CA ARG A 237 2.94 27.28 4.67
C ARG A 237 2.30 26.75 3.41
N ARG A 238 2.83 25.61 2.88
CA ARG A 238 2.35 25.02 1.62
C ARG A 238 2.50 23.52 1.60
N LEU A 239 1.50 22.85 1.06
CA LEU A 239 1.48 21.43 0.69
C LEU A 239 1.46 21.35 -0.83
N GLN A 240 2.33 20.54 -1.42
CA GLN A 240 2.49 20.46 -2.87
C GLN A 240 2.54 19.00 -3.32
N LEU A 241 1.60 18.61 -4.18
CA LEU A 241 1.60 17.32 -4.87
C LEU A 241 2.05 17.54 -6.31
N VAL A 242 3.15 16.91 -6.69
CA VAL A 242 3.74 17.02 -8.04
C VAL A 242 3.41 15.75 -8.83
N TYR A 243 2.49 15.86 -9.78
CA TYR A 243 2.01 14.74 -10.59
C TYR A 243 2.83 14.57 -11.85
N LEU A 244 3.82 13.69 -11.81
CA LEU A 244 4.73 13.44 -12.93
C LEU A 244 4.02 12.78 -14.12
N GLY A 245 2.97 12.00 -13.87
CA GLY A 245 2.21 11.32 -14.93
C GLY A 245 1.40 12.23 -15.83
N SER A 246 0.98 13.40 -15.35
CA SER A 246 0.22 14.40 -16.14
C SER A 246 0.95 15.74 -16.30
N GLY A 247 2.00 16.01 -15.50
CA GLY A 247 2.69 17.29 -15.51
C GLY A 247 1.94 18.39 -14.75
N ASP A 248 1.13 18.01 -13.78
CA ASP A 248 0.34 18.94 -12.98
C ASP A 248 0.93 19.11 -11.58
N VAL A 249 0.68 20.27 -10.98
CA VAL A 249 1.03 20.56 -9.59
C VAL A 249 -0.23 21.00 -8.85
N LEU A 250 -0.57 20.26 -7.79
CA LEU A 250 -1.67 20.61 -6.88
C LEU A 250 -1.06 21.24 -5.61
N THR A 251 -1.44 22.47 -5.31
CA THR A 251 -1.00 23.18 -4.10
C THR A 251 -2.15 23.44 -3.16
N TYR A 252 -1.85 23.41 -1.86
CA TYR A 252 -2.78 23.75 -0.80
C TYR A 252 -2.04 24.47 0.33
N ASP A 253 -2.55 25.61 0.76
CA ASP A 253 -2.00 26.38 1.87
C ASP A 253 -2.87 26.13 3.11
N PRO A 254 -2.46 25.22 4.04
CA PRO A 254 -3.28 24.81 5.16
C PRO A 254 -3.34 25.91 6.23
N VAL A 255 -4.46 25.93 6.94
CA VAL A 255 -4.59 26.70 8.18
C VAL A 255 -4.74 25.73 9.37
N LEU A 256 -4.52 26.23 10.59
CA LEU A 256 -4.59 25.40 11.81
C LEU A 256 -5.90 24.62 11.92
N ALA A 257 -7.03 25.24 11.58
CA ALA A 257 -8.34 24.60 11.61
C ALA A 257 -8.46 23.37 10.69
N ASP A 258 -7.67 23.31 9.60
CA ASP A 258 -7.60 22.13 8.73
C ASP A 258 -6.90 20.97 9.45
N LEU A 259 -5.82 21.24 10.15
CA LEU A 259 -5.04 20.24 10.89
C LEU A 259 -5.86 19.68 12.06
N GLU A 260 -6.56 20.52 12.80
CA GLU A 260 -7.48 20.11 13.85
C GLU A 260 -8.64 19.24 13.32
N ARG A 261 -9.13 19.55 12.12
CA ARG A 261 -10.17 18.74 11.46
C ARG A 261 -9.64 17.37 11.08
N VAL A 262 -8.43 17.30 10.53
CA VAL A 262 -7.77 16.04 10.18
C VAL A 262 -7.49 15.22 11.43
N GLU A 263 -7.05 15.84 12.51
CA GLU A 263 -6.82 15.14 13.79
C GLU A 263 -8.10 14.49 14.30
N ARG A 264 -9.22 15.24 14.35
CA ARG A 264 -10.52 14.67 14.76
C ARG A 264 -10.93 13.49 13.86
N LYS A 265 -10.70 13.61 12.55
CA LYS A 265 -10.98 12.52 11.59
C LYS A 265 -10.11 11.28 11.88
N LEU A 266 -8.82 11.47 12.16
CA LEU A 266 -7.90 10.38 12.48
C LEU A 266 -8.25 9.69 13.79
N LEU A 267 -8.65 10.46 14.82
CA LEU A 267 -9.12 9.90 16.09
C LEU A 267 -10.39 9.05 15.92
N ALA A 268 -11.37 9.55 15.16
CA ALA A 268 -12.58 8.78 14.86
C ALA A 268 -12.29 7.52 14.06
N LEU A 269 -11.35 7.60 13.10
CA LEU A 269 -10.91 6.48 12.30
C LEU A 269 -10.20 5.42 13.17
N TRP A 270 -9.34 5.89 14.06
CA TRP A 270 -8.61 5.04 14.99
C TRP A 270 -9.55 4.28 15.94
N GLU A 271 -10.57 4.96 16.46
CA GLU A 271 -11.58 4.33 17.30
C GLU A 271 -12.37 3.26 16.53
N ALA A 272 -12.72 3.52 15.27
CA ALA A 272 -13.37 2.53 14.41
C ALA A 272 -12.45 1.31 14.13
N ILE A 273 -11.14 1.52 13.93
CA ILE A 273 -10.17 0.45 13.77
C ILE A 273 -10.06 -0.38 15.06
N ARG A 274 -10.01 0.29 16.20
CA ARG A 274 -9.93 -0.37 17.52
C ARG A 274 -11.17 -1.25 17.76
N LEU A 275 -12.36 -0.71 17.52
CA LEU A 275 -13.61 -1.44 17.64
C LEU A 275 -13.68 -2.65 16.70
N ALA A 276 -13.29 -2.48 15.43
CA ALA A 276 -13.24 -3.58 14.46
C ALA A 276 -12.23 -4.66 14.89
N THR A 277 -11.10 -4.26 15.49
CA THR A 277 -10.10 -5.19 16.01
C THR A 277 -10.64 -5.98 17.20
N GLU A 278 -11.36 -5.33 18.12
CA GLU A 278 -11.93 -5.97 19.32
C GLU A 278 -13.09 -6.93 18.99
N THR A 279 -13.95 -6.51 18.07
CA THR A 279 -15.17 -7.26 17.72
C THR A 279 -14.96 -8.29 16.61
N GLY A 280 -13.90 -8.15 15.82
CA GLY A 280 -13.71 -8.93 14.59
C GLY A 280 -14.65 -8.54 13.45
N ASP A 281 -15.38 -7.43 13.55
CA ASP A 281 -16.32 -6.95 12.53
C ASP A 281 -15.59 -6.12 11.45
N TRP A 282 -15.00 -6.82 10.50
CA TRP A 282 -14.27 -6.27 9.37
C TRP A 282 -15.13 -6.31 8.10
N ARG A 283 -16.11 -5.40 7.99
CA ARG A 283 -17.05 -5.41 6.86
C ARG A 283 -16.37 -4.96 5.55
N PRO A 284 -16.54 -5.73 4.46
CA PRO A 284 -16.13 -5.26 3.15
C PRO A 284 -16.94 -4.02 2.75
N ARG A 285 -16.30 -3.13 2.00
CA ARG A 285 -16.95 -1.96 1.39
C ARG A 285 -16.75 -2.03 -0.12
N PRO A 286 -17.71 -2.58 -0.87
CA PRO A 286 -17.61 -2.68 -2.33
C PRO A 286 -17.49 -1.32 -3.00
N THR A 287 -16.49 -1.19 -3.87
CA THR A 287 -16.25 0.00 -4.68
C THR A 287 -15.79 -0.40 -6.08
N LYS A 288 -15.67 0.57 -6.99
CA LYS A 288 -15.05 0.32 -8.31
C LYS A 288 -13.60 -0.15 -8.23
N LEU A 289 -12.92 0.08 -7.11
CA LEU A 289 -11.53 -0.33 -6.90
C LEU A 289 -11.40 -1.83 -6.57
N CYS A 290 -12.49 -2.52 -6.26
CA CYS A 290 -12.46 -3.95 -5.97
C CYS A 290 -11.93 -4.79 -7.13
N GLY A 291 -12.06 -4.32 -8.40
CA GLY A 291 -11.50 -4.99 -9.57
C GLY A 291 -9.97 -5.08 -9.58
N TRP A 292 -9.29 -4.25 -8.80
CA TRP A 292 -7.82 -4.21 -8.65
C TRP A 292 -7.35 -4.67 -7.26
N CYS A 293 -8.22 -5.31 -6.47
CA CYS A 293 -7.88 -5.78 -5.13
C CYS A 293 -7.20 -7.15 -5.23
N ASP A 294 -5.99 -7.29 -4.70
CA ASP A 294 -5.24 -8.56 -4.68
C ASP A 294 -5.88 -9.63 -3.79
N HIS A 295 -6.80 -9.23 -2.91
CA HIS A 295 -7.40 -10.10 -1.91
C HIS A 295 -8.80 -10.60 -2.26
N GLN A 296 -9.20 -10.56 -3.54
CA GLN A 296 -10.54 -11.04 -3.97
C GLN A 296 -10.80 -12.49 -3.56
N ALA A 297 -9.78 -13.36 -3.62
CA ALA A 297 -9.89 -14.76 -3.22
C ALA A 297 -10.28 -14.98 -1.75
N HIS A 298 -10.04 -13.99 -0.89
CA HIS A 298 -10.39 -14.01 0.53
C HIS A 298 -11.62 -13.14 0.85
N CYS A 299 -12.15 -12.41 -0.13
CA CYS A 299 -13.21 -11.44 0.11
C CYS A 299 -14.60 -12.07 -0.06
N PRO A 300 -15.51 -11.95 0.94
CA PRO A 300 -16.87 -12.48 0.84
C PRO A 300 -17.68 -11.93 -0.34
N GLU A 301 -17.41 -10.69 -0.77
CA GLU A 301 -18.06 -10.06 -1.94
C GLU A 301 -17.72 -10.78 -3.26
N PHE A 302 -16.67 -11.59 -3.27
CA PHE A 302 -16.25 -12.43 -4.40
C PHE A 302 -16.39 -13.93 -4.10
N GLY A 303 -17.16 -14.30 -3.05
CA GLY A 303 -17.35 -15.69 -2.63
C GLY A 303 -16.16 -16.31 -1.88
N GLY A 304 -15.15 -15.49 -1.53
CA GLY A 304 -14.00 -15.93 -0.74
C GLY A 304 -14.30 -16.02 0.75
N THR A 305 -13.37 -16.61 1.48
CA THR A 305 -13.43 -16.72 2.95
C THR A 305 -12.21 -16.05 3.57
N PRO A 306 -12.39 -15.01 4.42
CA PRO A 306 -11.29 -14.42 5.14
C PRO A 306 -10.58 -15.43 6.05
N PRO A 307 -9.28 -15.23 6.36
CA PRO A 307 -8.59 -16.00 7.37
C PRO A 307 -9.35 -16.03 8.72
N PRO A 308 -9.19 -17.08 9.56
CA PRO A 308 -9.80 -17.13 10.88
C PRO A 308 -9.47 -15.90 11.72
N TYR A 309 -10.42 -15.45 12.53
CA TYR A 309 -10.24 -14.32 13.45
C TYR A 309 -10.88 -14.65 14.82
N PRO A 310 -10.19 -14.43 15.95
CA PRO A 310 -8.83 -13.90 16.09
C PRO A 310 -7.77 -14.84 15.51
N LEU A 311 -6.61 -14.25 15.11
CA LEU A 311 -5.51 -15.01 14.55
C LEU A 311 -4.92 -15.97 15.61
N PRO A 312 -4.46 -17.17 15.21
CA PRO A 312 -3.70 -18.04 16.11
C PRO A 312 -2.40 -17.35 16.52
N VAL A 313 -1.98 -17.55 17.78
CA VAL A 313 -0.71 -17.03 18.27
C VAL A 313 0.42 -17.64 17.44
N ARG A 314 1.20 -16.83 16.73
CA ARG A 314 2.47 -17.28 16.15
C ARG A 314 3.40 -17.59 17.34
N ALA A 315 3.92 -18.81 17.39
CA ALA A 315 5.00 -19.13 18.31
C ALA A 315 6.13 -18.10 18.08
N ALA A 316 6.59 -17.45 19.14
CA ALA A 316 7.74 -16.57 19.05
C ALA A 316 8.89 -17.43 18.50
N GLU A 317 9.42 -17.06 17.33
CA GLU A 317 10.69 -17.64 16.89
C GLU A 317 11.68 -17.31 17.98
N SER A 318 12.12 -18.36 18.67
CA SER A 318 13.16 -18.28 19.69
C SER A 318 14.43 -17.83 18.96
N GLY A 319 14.65 -16.53 18.89
CA GLY A 319 15.89 -15.96 18.46
C GLY A 319 17.00 -16.52 19.30
N GLY A 320 17.85 -17.39 18.72
CA GLY A 320 19.03 -17.92 19.37
C GLY A 320 19.89 -16.74 19.83
N ALA A 321 19.95 -16.56 21.14
CA ALA A 321 20.92 -15.70 21.76
C ALA A 321 22.30 -16.33 21.52
N GLU A 322 22.98 -15.88 20.51
CA GLU A 322 24.40 -16.14 20.30
C GLU A 322 25.18 -15.37 21.37
N GLN A 323 25.47 -16.08 22.46
CA GLN A 323 26.36 -15.59 23.50
C GLN A 323 27.75 -15.36 22.89
N GLY A 324 28.04 -14.12 22.55
CA GLY A 324 29.40 -13.65 22.28
C GLY A 324 30.26 -13.87 23.52
N ARG A 325 31.12 -14.92 23.51
CA ARG A 325 32.20 -15.07 24.45
C ARG A 325 33.18 -13.91 24.26
N MET A 326 33.20 -13.01 25.23
CA MET A 326 34.36 -12.16 25.46
C MET A 326 35.46 -13.04 26.06
N GLY A 327 36.56 -13.25 25.31
CA GLY A 327 37.84 -13.76 25.81
C GLY A 327 38.64 -12.59 26.40
N PRO A 328 39.41 -12.83 27.46
CA PRO A 328 40.32 -11.83 28.00
C PRO A 328 41.64 -11.88 27.24
N ASP A 329 42.13 -10.70 26.82
CA ASP A 329 43.53 -10.25 26.97
C ASP A 329 43.67 -8.81 26.42
#